data_f5b80a03ddf4da3d7fd0813b9fb1deb9
#
_entry.id   f5b80a03ddf4da3d7fd0813b9fb1deb9
#
_cell.length_a   1.000
_cell.length_b   1.000
_cell.length_c   1.000
_cell.angle_alpha   90.00
_cell.angle_beta   90.00
_cell.angle_gamma   90.00
#
_symmetry.space_group_name_H-M   'P 1'
#
loop_
_entity.id
_entity.type
_entity.pdbx_description
1 polymer ?
#
loop_
_entity_poly.entity_id
_entity_poly.type
_entity_poly.pdbx_seq_one_letter_code
_entity_poly.pdbx_strand_id
1 'polypeptide(L)'
;TYMNRHEQLGLHQGVNTYFHRGDIRELTGNLINEKIGNLEIFRNRDVPEIDAVFGGPPCQGFSRAGRRDPNDPRNMLFREYLRVINEVRPRYVVLENVTGFMDTRFYGFEGVTGHRYPDGEIVPNILINEFQLIGYHTLHPRILNAAHYGVPQRRNRVIVMAYRNDMVPPVYPEPTHDDDTALTITDAISDLIRNENIRNQVHDTDTDFQIASREGRTPDV
;
A
#
# COMPACT_ATOMS: atom_id res chain seq x y z
N THR A 1 17.77 -3.93 8.45
CA THR A 1 16.91 -2.75 8.28
C THR A 1 16.13 -2.83 6.96
N TYR A 2 15.19 -1.90 6.74
CA TYR A 2 14.39 -1.82 5.52
C TYR A 2 15.27 -1.75 4.25
N MET A 3 16.26 -0.87 4.21
CA MET A 3 17.17 -0.74 3.05
C MET A 3 17.95 -2.03 2.77
N ASN A 4 18.54 -2.67 3.79
CA ASN A 4 19.29 -3.92 3.60
C ASN A 4 18.42 -5.02 2.99
N ARG A 5 17.12 -5.10 3.38
CA ARG A 5 16.20 -6.08 2.78
C ARG A 5 15.95 -5.79 1.30
N HIS A 6 15.82 -4.53 0.92
CA HIS A 6 15.63 -4.14 -0.48
C HIS A 6 16.89 -4.42 -1.31
N GLU A 7 18.09 -4.18 -0.76
CA GLU A 7 19.34 -4.54 -1.42
C GLU A 7 19.45 -6.05 -1.68
N GLN A 8 19.03 -6.89 -0.71
CA GLN A 8 18.94 -8.33 -0.90
C GLN A 8 17.96 -8.75 -2.02
N LEU A 9 16.95 -7.93 -2.29
CA LEU A 9 16.00 -8.10 -3.38
C LEU A 9 16.46 -7.48 -4.71
N GLY A 10 17.73 -7.02 -4.79
CA GLY A 10 18.28 -6.39 -5.98
C GLY A 10 17.83 -4.94 -6.21
N LEU A 11 17.29 -4.28 -5.19
CA LEU A 11 16.89 -2.88 -5.25
C LEU A 11 18.01 -2.00 -4.66
N HIS A 12 18.72 -1.29 -5.53
CA HIS A 12 19.90 -0.51 -5.17
C HIS A 12 19.66 0.98 -5.30
N GLN A 13 19.97 1.72 -4.22
CA GLN A 13 19.83 3.17 -4.16
C GLN A 13 20.59 3.86 -5.29
N GLY A 14 19.90 4.72 -6.03
CA GLY A 14 20.48 5.50 -7.13
C GLY A 14 20.64 4.73 -8.44
N VAL A 15 20.56 3.40 -8.43
CA VAL A 15 20.68 2.54 -9.62
C VAL A 15 19.30 2.29 -10.23
N ASN A 16 18.46 1.55 -9.55
CA ASN A 16 17.12 1.16 -9.97
C ASN A 16 16.04 1.54 -8.95
N THR A 17 16.42 2.13 -7.83
CA THR A 17 15.53 2.50 -6.72
C THR A 17 16.02 3.79 -6.08
N TYR A 18 15.07 4.59 -5.61
CA TYR A 18 15.35 5.75 -4.78
C TYR A 18 14.57 5.68 -3.47
N PHE A 19 15.28 5.54 -2.35
CA PHE A 19 14.69 5.60 -1.02
C PHE A 19 14.66 7.05 -0.54
N HIS A 20 13.46 7.60 -0.44
CA HIS A 20 13.25 8.93 0.12
C HIS A 20 12.75 8.84 1.56
N ARG A 21 13.35 9.63 2.44
CA ARG A 21 12.89 9.82 3.81
C ARG A 21 12.60 11.30 4.03
N GLY A 22 11.32 11.65 4.11
CA GLY A 22 10.89 13.04 4.26
C GLY A 22 9.42 13.14 4.60
N ASP A 23 8.94 14.35 4.77
CA ASP A 23 7.53 14.65 4.94
C ASP A 23 6.86 14.68 3.56
N ILE A 24 5.72 14.01 3.42
CA ILE A 24 4.97 14.00 2.15
C ILE A 24 4.54 15.40 1.71
N ARG A 25 4.37 16.34 2.65
CA ARG A 25 4.02 17.73 2.35
C ARG A 25 5.11 18.47 1.56
N GLU A 26 6.36 18.02 1.68
CA GLU A 26 7.52 18.55 0.97
C GLU A 26 7.83 17.79 -0.32
N LEU A 27 7.20 16.60 -0.48
CA LEU A 27 7.42 15.72 -1.63
C LEU A 27 6.55 16.19 -2.81
N THR A 28 7.14 16.87 -3.77
CA THR A 28 6.46 17.33 -5.00
C THR A 28 6.61 16.32 -6.14
N GLY A 29 5.68 16.34 -7.10
CA GLY A 29 5.76 15.53 -8.31
C GLY A 29 7.04 15.82 -9.12
N ASN A 30 7.48 17.07 -9.17
CA ASN A 30 8.73 17.43 -9.81
C ASN A 30 9.94 16.78 -9.15
N LEU A 31 9.99 16.78 -7.82
CA LEU A 31 11.06 16.12 -7.08
C LEU A 31 11.05 14.61 -7.32
N ILE A 32 9.86 13.98 -7.33
CA ILE A 32 9.72 12.56 -7.65
C ILE A 32 10.28 12.26 -9.04
N ASN A 33 9.85 13.00 -10.05
CA ASN A 33 10.30 12.81 -11.44
C ASN A 33 11.82 13.08 -11.58
N GLU A 34 12.35 14.10 -10.91
CA GLU A 34 13.79 14.36 -10.86
C GLU A 34 14.56 13.15 -10.28
N LYS A 35 14.10 12.60 -9.14
CA LYS A 35 14.79 11.47 -8.51
C LYS A 35 14.69 10.20 -9.35
N ILE A 36 13.57 9.96 -10.01
CA ILE A 36 13.41 8.83 -10.96
C ILE A 36 14.36 9.05 -12.16
N GLY A 37 14.38 10.23 -12.77
CA GLY A 37 15.22 10.53 -13.93
C GLY A 37 16.71 10.43 -13.65
N ASN A 38 17.12 10.63 -12.40
CA ASN A 38 18.50 10.49 -11.96
C ASN A 38 18.94 9.04 -11.65
N LEU A 39 18.04 8.06 -11.74
CA LEU A 39 18.43 6.64 -11.59
C LEU A 39 19.30 6.19 -12.75
N GLU A 40 20.28 5.34 -12.47
CA GLU A 40 21.21 4.84 -13.50
C GLU A 40 20.50 4.09 -14.63
N ILE A 41 19.41 3.36 -14.31
CA ILE A 41 18.61 2.63 -15.30
C ILE A 41 17.97 3.54 -16.36
N PHE A 42 17.78 4.85 -16.06
CA PHE A 42 17.24 5.83 -16.98
C PHE A 42 18.31 6.77 -17.56
N ARG A 43 19.60 6.55 -17.24
CA ARG A 43 20.69 7.37 -17.80
C ARG A 43 20.65 7.32 -19.33
N ASN A 44 20.51 8.48 -19.97
CA ASN A 44 20.38 8.64 -21.42
C ASN A 44 19.11 7.98 -22.02
N ARG A 45 18.06 7.86 -21.25
CA ARG A 45 16.73 7.37 -21.69
C ARG A 45 15.65 8.32 -21.23
N ASP A 46 14.54 8.33 -21.95
CA ASP A 46 13.33 9.01 -21.47
C ASP A 46 12.82 8.31 -20.20
N VAL A 47 12.43 9.12 -19.22
CA VAL A 47 11.78 8.62 -18.00
C VAL A 47 10.38 8.17 -18.38
N PRO A 48 10.02 6.89 -18.16
CA PRO A 48 8.68 6.41 -18.48
C PRO A 48 7.64 7.06 -17.55
N GLU A 49 6.39 7.02 -17.99
CA GLU A 49 5.27 7.34 -17.09
C GLU A 49 5.30 6.43 -15.85
N ILE A 50 4.84 6.96 -14.72
CA ILE A 50 4.71 6.18 -13.49
C ILE A 50 3.56 5.19 -13.66
N ASP A 51 3.86 3.90 -13.58
CA ASP A 51 2.85 2.85 -13.74
C ASP A 51 1.87 2.82 -12.56
N ALA A 52 2.38 2.84 -11.33
CA ALA A 52 1.50 2.75 -10.18
C ALA A 52 2.04 3.50 -8.95
N VAL A 53 1.11 4.00 -8.14
CA VAL A 53 1.38 4.51 -6.79
C VAL A 53 0.63 3.66 -5.78
N PHE A 54 1.38 3.08 -4.85
CA PHE A 54 0.86 2.36 -3.69
C PHE A 54 1.00 3.25 -2.46
N GLY A 55 -0.04 3.39 -1.66
CA GLY A 55 0.02 4.22 -0.47
C GLY A 55 -0.92 3.78 0.64
N GLY A 56 -0.46 3.99 1.88
CA GLY A 56 -1.27 3.82 3.09
C GLY A 56 -1.20 5.10 3.92
N PRO A 57 -1.95 6.16 3.56
CA PRO A 57 -1.94 7.38 4.36
C PRO A 57 -2.37 7.08 5.78
N PRO A 58 -1.76 7.74 6.80
CA PRO A 58 -2.00 7.41 8.21
C PRO A 58 -3.47 7.42 8.59
N CYS A 59 -3.87 6.37 9.31
CA CYS A 59 -5.25 6.09 9.69
C CYS A 59 -5.57 6.44 11.13
N GLN A 60 -4.74 7.23 11.83
CA GLN A 60 -4.91 7.44 13.27
C GLN A 60 -6.19 8.21 13.61
N GLY A 61 -6.68 9.07 12.72
CA GLY A 61 -8.02 9.66 12.80
C GLY A 61 -9.15 8.67 12.45
N PHE A 62 -8.84 7.56 11.77
CA PHE A 62 -9.81 6.57 11.28
C PHE A 62 -9.88 5.31 12.16
N SER A 63 -8.88 5.05 13.00
CA SER A 63 -8.79 3.84 13.80
C SER A 63 -9.86 3.79 14.89
N ARG A 64 -10.53 2.65 15.04
CA ARG A 64 -11.44 2.38 16.18
C ARG A 64 -10.73 2.42 17.53
N ALA A 65 -9.40 2.20 17.56
CA ALA A 65 -8.57 2.29 18.75
C ALA A 65 -8.09 3.73 19.06
N GLY A 66 -8.27 4.68 18.13
CA GLY A 66 -7.93 6.10 18.31
C GLY A 66 -9.11 6.93 18.81
N ARG A 67 -8.83 8.20 19.13
CA ARG A 67 -9.87 9.15 19.62
C ARG A 67 -10.86 9.62 18.55
N ARG A 68 -10.73 9.16 17.29
CA ARG A 68 -11.54 9.61 16.13
C ARG A 68 -11.73 11.11 16.10
N ASP A 69 -10.62 11.85 16.22
CA ASP A 69 -10.65 13.30 16.16
C ASP A 69 -10.76 13.75 14.69
N PRO A 70 -11.89 14.34 14.26
CA PRO A 70 -12.05 14.81 12.90
C PRO A 70 -11.09 15.97 12.56
N ASN A 71 -10.56 16.66 13.56
CA ASN A 71 -9.62 17.77 13.39
C ASN A 71 -8.15 17.33 13.49
N ASP A 72 -7.86 16.01 13.59
CA ASP A 72 -6.49 15.52 13.63
C ASP A 72 -5.74 15.96 12.36
N PRO A 73 -4.65 16.72 12.51
CA PRO A 73 -3.87 17.22 11.34
C PRO A 73 -3.33 16.10 10.46
N ARG A 74 -3.29 14.86 10.96
CA ARG A 74 -2.91 13.68 10.17
C ARG A 74 -3.98 13.28 9.14
N ASN A 75 -5.24 13.70 9.32
CA ASN A 75 -6.29 13.53 8.31
C ASN A 75 -5.94 14.29 7.03
N MET A 76 -5.17 15.38 7.14
CA MET A 76 -4.68 16.13 5.99
C MET A 76 -3.62 15.38 5.17
N LEU A 77 -2.98 14.34 5.73
CA LEU A 77 -2.06 13.49 4.96
C LEU A 77 -2.78 12.66 3.88
N PHE A 78 -4.06 12.42 4.06
CA PHE A 78 -4.92 11.86 3.01
C PHE A 78 -5.02 12.83 1.80
N ARG A 79 -5.18 14.13 2.03
CA ARG A 79 -5.17 15.14 0.98
C ARG A 79 -3.81 15.22 0.29
N GLU A 80 -2.72 15.11 1.04
CA GLU A 80 -1.37 15.10 0.47
C GLU A 80 -1.12 13.86 -0.42
N TYR A 81 -1.66 12.71 -0.05
CA TYR A 81 -1.62 11.54 -0.91
C TYR A 81 -2.31 11.80 -2.26
N LEU A 82 -3.52 12.37 -2.25
CA LEU A 82 -4.23 12.76 -3.47
C LEU A 82 -3.47 13.84 -4.27
N ARG A 83 -2.82 14.80 -3.59
CA ARG A 83 -1.99 15.81 -4.25
C ARG A 83 -0.84 15.17 -5.03
N VAL A 84 -0.11 14.26 -4.40
CA VAL A 84 0.99 13.55 -5.08
C VAL A 84 0.47 12.80 -6.32
N ILE A 85 -0.65 12.09 -6.21
CA ILE A 85 -1.25 11.39 -7.35
C ILE A 85 -1.60 12.37 -8.48
N ASN A 86 -2.20 13.51 -8.13
CA ASN A 86 -2.56 14.53 -9.12
C ASN A 86 -1.33 15.14 -9.81
N GLU A 87 -0.20 15.26 -9.11
CA GLU A 87 1.06 15.80 -9.66
C GLU A 87 1.80 14.78 -10.52
N VAL A 88 1.89 13.50 -10.09
CA VAL A 88 2.70 12.49 -10.80
C VAL A 88 1.91 11.70 -11.85
N ARG A 89 0.57 11.77 -11.81
CA ARG A 89 -0.33 11.20 -12.81
C ARG A 89 -0.07 9.72 -13.12
N PRO A 90 0.04 8.81 -12.13
CA PRO A 90 0.29 7.39 -12.38
C PRO A 90 -0.84 6.77 -13.20
N ARG A 91 -0.56 5.66 -13.87
CA ARG A 91 -1.59 4.87 -14.58
C ARG A 91 -2.57 4.23 -13.62
N TYR A 92 -2.05 3.69 -12.50
CA TYR A 92 -2.83 3.00 -11.47
C TYR A 92 -2.52 3.52 -10.07
N VAL A 93 -3.48 3.41 -9.19
CA VAL A 93 -3.35 3.80 -7.78
C VAL A 93 -3.93 2.70 -6.91
N VAL A 94 -3.21 2.34 -5.85
CA VAL A 94 -3.69 1.42 -4.81
C VAL A 94 -3.55 2.10 -3.46
N LEU A 95 -4.67 2.27 -2.77
CA LEU A 95 -4.71 2.79 -1.41
C LEU A 95 -5.08 1.67 -0.45
N GLU A 96 -4.27 1.48 0.60
CA GLU A 96 -4.56 0.60 1.73
C GLU A 96 -4.94 1.42 2.96
N ASN A 97 -5.94 0.95 3.70
CA ASN A 97 -6.27 1.55 5.00
C ASN A 97 -6.96 0.54 5.93
N VAL A 98 -7.18 0.94 7.18
CA VAL A 98 -7.96 0.16 8.15
C VAL A 98 -9.45 0.18 7.81
N THR A 99 -10.20 -0.82 8.29
CA THR A 99 -11.65 -0.93 8.02
C THR A 99 -12.45 0.29 8.50
N GLY A 100 -12.00 1.00 9.55
CA GLY A 100 -12.60 2.23 10.02
C GLY A 100 -12.62 3.37 9.00
N PHE A 101 -11.80 3.29 7.95
CA PHE A 101 -11.82 4.21 6.83
C PHE A 101 -13.20 4.29 6.17
N MET A 102 -13.94 3.18 6.11
CA MET A 102 -15.25 3.10 5.45
C MET A 102 -16.32 3.95 6.13
N ASP A 103 -16.21 4.16 7.44
CA ASP A 103 -17.21 4.85 8.25
C ASP A 103 -16.73 6.24 8.70
N THR A 104 -15.51 6.60 8.41
CA THR A 104 -14.93 7.88 8.85
C THR A 104 -15.55 9.04 8.09
N ARG A 105 -15.80 10.13 8.80
CA ARG A 105 -16.39 11.35 8.27
C ARG A 105 -15.42 12.51 8.41
N PHE A 106 -15.39 13.37 7.39
CA PHE A 106 -14.65 14.63 7.43
C PHE A 106 -15.58 15.82 7.62
N TYR A 107 -15.02 16.88 8.19
CA TYR A 107 -15.67 18.16 8.41
C TYR A 107 -14.75 19.25 7.88
N GLY A 108 -15.32 20.25 7.20
CA GLY A 108 -14.54 21.34 6.61
C GLY A 108 -13.50 20.90 5.59
N PHE A 109 -13.67 19.72 4.97
CA PHE A 109 -12.66 19.19 4.05
C PHE A 109 -12.75 19.89 2.69
N GLU A 110 -11.57 20.36 2.23
CA GLU A 110 -11.37 20.87 0.88
C GLU A 110 -10.36 19.96 0.15
N GLY A 111 -10.79 19.43 -0.98
CA GLY A 111 -10.01 18.53 -1.82
C GLY A 111 -8.84 19.22 -2.53
N VAL A 112 -8.09 18.43 -3.30
CA VAL A 112 -6.91 18.93 -4.03
C VAL A 112 -7.26 19.85 -5.19
N THR A 113 -8.48 19.76 -5.70
CA THR A 113 -9.01 20.62 -6.77
C THR A 113 -9.70 21.88 -6.24
N GLY A 114 -9.73 22.09 -4.91
CA GLY A 114 -10.47 23.17 -4.26
C GLY A 114 -11.96 22.86 -4.05
N HIS A 115 -12.42 21.65 -4.39
CA HIS A 115 -13.79 21.24 -4.13
C HIS A 115 -14.03 21.10 -2.62
N ARG A 116 -15.10 21.73 -2.12
CA ARG A 116 -15.51 21.66 -0.70
C ARG A 116 -16.61 20.63 -0.52
N TYR A 117 -16.40 19.75 0.44
CA TYR A 117 -17.33 18.68 0.78
C TYR A 117 -18.26 19.10 1.92
N PRO A 118 -19.52 18.63 1.93
CA PRO A 118 -20.43 18.82 3.04
C PRO A 118 -19.83 18.25 4.34
N ASP A 119 -20.13 18.92 5.45
CA ASP A 119 -19.74 18.42 6.77
C ASP A 119 -20.38 17.05 7.04
N GLY A 120 -19.56 16.12 7.52
CA GLY A 120 -19.97 14.75 7.79
C GLY A 120 -19.99 13.83 6.58
N GLU A 121 -19.43 14.25 5.43
CA GLU A 121 -19.25 13.36 4.28
C GLU A 121 -18.28 12.22 4.62
N ILE A 122 -18.58 11.01 4.16
CA ILE A 122 -17.74 9.84 4.40
C ILE A 122 -16.50 9.84 3.51
N VAL A 123 -15.37 9.42 4.08
CA VAL A 123 -14.06 9.46 3.40
C VAL A 123 -14.05 8.66 2.08
N PRO A 124 -14.68 7.48 1.96
CA PRO A 124 -14.77 6.78 0.68
C PRO A 124 -15.42 7.60 -0.44
N ASN A 125 -16.51 8.34 -0.14
CA ASN A 125 -17.17 9.18 -1.14
C ASN A 125 -16.27 10.34 -1.56
N ILE A 126 -15.61 10.98 -0.60
CA ILE A 126 -14.63 12.03 -0.86
C ILE A 126 -13.53 11.50 -1.78
N LEU A 127 -12.95 10.32 -1.46
CA LEU A 127 -11.89 9.70 -2.24
C LEU A 127 -12.33 9.43 -3.68
N ILE A 128 -13.49 8.80 -3.86
CA ILE A 128 -14.03 8.47 -5.18
C ILE A 128 -14.25 9.75 -6.01
N ASN A 129 -14.82 10.78 -5.38
CA ASN A 129 -15.09 12.05 -6.05
C ASN A 129 -13.78 12.77 -6.41
N GLU A 130 -12.81 12.86 -5.48
CA GLU A 130 -11.50 13.47 -5.77
C GLU A 130 -10.78 12.74 -6.92
N PHE A 131 -10.77 11.40 -6.93
CA PHE A 131 -10.23 10.64 -8.06
C PHE A 131 -10.92 10.99 -9.37
N GLN A 132 -12.24 11.08 -9.38
CA GLN A 132 -13.00 11.47 -10.57
C GLN A 132 -12.63 12.87 -11.04
N LEU A 133 -12.53 13.84 -10.13
CA LEU A 133 -12.17 15.23 -10.44
C LEU A 133 -10.76 15.36 -11.02
N ILE A 134 -9.83 14.50 -10.62
CA ILE A 134 -8.47 14.48 -11.16
C ILE A 134 -8.28 13.49 -12.32
N GLY A 135 -9.36 12.94 -12.89
CA GLY A 135 -9.34 12.14 -14.11
C GLY A 135 -9.03 10.66 -13.92
N TYR A 136 -9.51 10.07 -12.82
CA TYR A 136 -9.43 8.64 -12.52
C TYR A 136 -10.81 8.04 -12.31
N HIS A 137 -10.93 6.76 -12.64
CA HIS A 137 -12.02 5.91 -12.19
C HIS A 137 -11.58 5.10 -10.99
N THR A 138 -12.52 4.73 -10.12
CA THR A 138 -12.27 3.87 -8.95
C THR A 138 -13.09 2.59 -9.05
N LEU A 139 -12.48 1.47 -8.66
CA LEU A 139 -13.25 0.28 -8.33
C LEU A 139 -13.95 0.47 -6.99
N HIS A 140 -15.04 -0.28 -6.78
CA HIS A 140 -15.69 -0.29 -5.47
C HIS A 140 -14.72 -0.75 -4.38
N PRO A 141 -14.52 0.02 -3.28
CA PRO A 141 -13.61 -0.37 -2.20
C PRO A 141 -13.95 -1.77 -1.65
N ARG A 142 -12.93 -2.60 -1.44
CA ARG A 142 -13.11 -3.95 -0.85
C ARG A 142 -12.36 -4.07 0.47
N ILE A 143 -12.95 -4.81 1.41
CA ILE A 143 -12.25 -5.25 2.63
C ILE A 143 -11.67 -6.62 2.32
N LEU A 144 -10.35 -6.74 2.33
CA LEU A 144 -9.62 -7.97 2.12
C LEU A 144 -9.02 -8.45 3.45
N ASN A 145 -9.10 -9.76 3.69
CA ASN A 145 -8.44 -10.40 4.84
C ASN A 145 -7.12 -11.02 4.36
N ALA A 146 -6.00 -10.58 4.92
CA ALA A 146 -4.69 -11.09 4.54
C ALA A 146 -4.57 -12.62 4.66
N ALA A 147 -5.28 -13.25 5.61
CA ALA A 147 -5.31 -14.71 5.76
C ALA A 147 -5.83 -15.43 4.51
N HIS A 148 -6.72 -14.80 3.75
CA HIS A 148 -7.25 -15.37 2.51
C HIS A 148 -6.29 -15.28 1.32
N TYR A 149 -5.10 -14.70 1.54
CA TYR A 149 -4.02 -14.53 0.55
C TYR A 149 -2.70 -15.14 1.03
N GLY A 150 -2.77 -16.19 1.86
CA GLY A 150 -1.60 -16.94 2.31
C GLY A 150 -0.77 -16.24 3.40
N VAL A 151 -1.26 -15.19 4.03
CA VAL A 151 -0.59 -14.56 5.17
C VAL A 151 -1.07 -15.21 6.47
N PRO A 152 -0.18 -15.74 7.34
CA PRO A 152 -0.56 -16.38 8.60
C PRO A 152 -1.02 -15.36 9.66
N GLN A 153 -1.92 -14.46 9.26
CA GLN A 153 -2.48 -13.42 10.10
C GLN A 153 -3.88 -13.01 9.61
N ARG A 154 -4.86 -13.07 10.48
CA ARG A 154 -6.17 -12.46 10.23
C ARG A 154 -6.05 -10.94 10.33
N ARG A 155 -6.00 -10.26 9.17
CA ARG A 155 -5.81 -8.82 9.07
C ARG A 155 -6.70 -8.24 7.98
N ASN A 156 -7.79 -7.61 8.38
CA ASN A 156 -8.71 -6.94 7.46
C ASN A 156 -8.19 -5.54 7.09
N ARG A 157 -8.17 -5.25 5.80
CA ARG A 157 -7.79 -3.95 5.24
C ARG A 157 -8.74 -3.54 4.13
N VAL A 158 -9.04 -2.27 4.09
CA VAL A 158 -9.71 -1.67 2.92
C VAL A 158 -8.66 -1.46 1.86
N ILE A 159 -8.94 -1.97 0.68
CA ILE A 159 -8.16 -1.70 -0.53
C ILE A 159 -9.05 -0.93 -1.49
N VAL A 160 -8.53 0.19 -1.97
CA VAL A 160 -9.15 0.98 -3.05
C VAL A 160 -8.20 0.99 -4.22
N MET A 161 -8.72 0.59 -5.38
CA MET A 161 -7.97 0.69 -6.64
C MET A 161 -8.57 1.78 -7.50
N ALA A 162 -7.71 2.63 -8.05
CA ALA A 162 -8.09 3.62 -9.05
C ALA A 162 -7.18 3.48 -10.29
N TYR A 163 -7.70 3.90 -11.43
CA TYR A 163 -7.01 3.86 -12.71
C TYR A 163 -7.35 5.10 -13.52
N ARG A 164 -6.34 5.61 -14.25
CA ARG A 164 -6.50 6.81 -15.08
C ARG A 164 -7.50 6.53 -16.20
N ASN A 165 -8.24 7.53 -16.63
CA ASN A 165 -9.36 7.39 -17.57
C ASN A 165 -8.99 6.76 -18.93
N ASP A 166 -7.71 6.78 -19.31
CA ASP A 166 -7.16 6.17 -20.53
C ASP A 166 -6.66 4.73 -20.33
N MET A 167 -6.79 4.17 -19.12
CA MET A 167 -6.34 2.83 -18.78
C MET A 167 -7.51 1.84 -18.68
N VAL A 168 -7.19 0.55 -18.82
CA VAL A 168 -8.16 -0.53 -18.58
C VAL A 168 -8.38 -0.72 -17.07
N PRO A 169 -9.60 -1.08 -16.63
CA PRO A 169 -9.87 -1.36 -15.23
C PRO A 169 -9.00 -2.49 -14.69
N PRO A 170 -8.34 -2.32 -13.53
CA PRO A 170 -7.70 -3.43 -12.84
C PRO A 170 -8.76 -4.37 -12.23
N VAL A 171 -8.35 -5.52 -11.74
CA VAL A 171 -9.21 -6.45 -11.01
C VAL A 171 -8.63 -6.73 -9.63
N TYR A 172 -9.50 -6.94 -8.64
CA TYR A 172 -9.05 -7.44 -7.34
C TYR A 172 -8.58 -8.89 -7.48
N PRO A 173 -7.48 -9.28 -6.82
CA PRO A 173 -7.05 -10.66 -6.82
C PRO A 173 -8.13 -11.55 -6.17
N GLU A 174 -8.28 -12.76 -6.70
CA GLU A 174 -9.14 -13.77 -6.07
C GLU A 174 -8.43 -14.35 -4.84
N PRO A 175 -9.18 -14.66 -3.76
CA PRO A 175 -8.62 -15.33 -2.60
C PRO A 175 -8.04 -16.70 -2.98
N THR A 176 -6.89 -17.04 -2.41
CA THR A 176 -6.25 -18.36 -2.56
C THR A 176 -6.60 -19.29 -1.40
N HIS A 177 -7.11 -18.75 -0.31
CA HIS A 177 -7.49 -19.45 0.92
C HIS A 177 -8.85 -18.97 1.40
N ASP A 178 -9.49 -19.78 2.22
CA ASP A 178 -10.68 -19.45 3.00
C ASP A 178 -10.38 -19.56 4.51
N ASP A 179 -11.40 -19.49 5.35
CA ASP A 179 -11.23 -19.59 6.80
C ASP A 179 -10.76 -20.98 7.27
N ASP A 180 -11.02 -22.04 6.50
CA ASP A 180 -10.65 -23.41 6.82
C ASP A 180 -9.25 -23.77 6.32
N THR A 181 -8.79 -23.15 5.25
CA THR A 181 -7.49 -23.39 4.62
C THR A 181 -6.44 -22.33 4.92
N ALA A 182 -6.81 -21.28 5.69
CA ALA A 182 -5.91 -20.19 6.05
C ALA A 182 -4.69 -20.69 6.85
N LEU A 183 -3.50 -20.21 6.45
CA LEU A 183 -2.28 -20.52 7.17
C LEU A 183 -2.33 -19.99 8.61
N THR A 184 -1.81 -20.80 9.53
CA THR A 184 -1.72 -20.44 10.95
C THR A 184 -0.32 -19.92 11.29
N ILE A 185 -0.19 -19.30 12.46
CA ILE A 185 1.12 -18.90 12.97
C ILE A 185 2.03 -20.12 13.21
N THR A 186 1.45 -21.27 13.54
CA THR A 186 2.18 -22.52 13.70
C THR A 186 2.81 -22.98 12.38
N ASP A 187 2.08 -22.87 11.26
CA ASP A 187 2.61 -23.20 9.93
C ASP A 187 3.78 -22.29 9.55
N ALA A 188 3.78 -21.05 10.03
CA ALA A 188 4.80 -20.06 9.68
C ALA A 188 6.08 -20.15 10.51
N ILE A 189 5.98 -20.43 11.82
CA ILE A 189 7.10 -20.24 12.76
C ILE A 189 7.31 -21.41 13.74
N SER A 190 6.64 -22.55 13.61
CA SER A 190 6.84 -23.70 14.53
C SER A 190 8.28 -24.24 14.53
N ASP A 191 9.01 -24.03 13.44
CA ASP A 191 10.43 -24.35 13.31
C ASP A 191 11.33 -23.54 14.25
N LEU A 192 10.92 -22.33 14.66
CA LEU A 192 11.66 -21.50 15.61
C LEU A 192 11.62 -22.05 17.05
N ILE A 193 10.67 -22.95 17.35
CA ILE A 193 10.56 -23.62 18.66
C ILE A 193 11.58 -24.75 18.77
N ARG A 194 12.15 -25.19 17.64
CA ARG A 194 13.16 -26.24 17.58
C ARG A 194 14.53 -25.69 18.01
N ASN A 195 15.37 -26.62 18.49
CA ASN A 195 16.67 -26.35 19.10
C ASN A 195 17.51 -25.33 18.29
N GLU A 196 18.05 -24.33 18.97
CA GLU A 196 18.76 -23.16 18.42
C GLU A 196 19.88 -23.49 17.41
N ASN A 197 20.46 -24.67 17.50
CA ASN A 197 21.59 -25.09 16.65
C ASN A 197 21.19 -25.51 15.23
N ILE A 198 19.89 -25.50 14.86
CA ILE A 198 19.40 -26.05 13.59
C ILE A 198 18.56 -25.03 12.80
N ARG A 199 18.65 -23.76 13.12
CA ARG A 199 17.77 -22.67 12.58
C ARG A 199 17.77 -22.52 11.05
N ASN A 200 18.81 -22.97 10.37
CA ASN A 200 18.95 -22.80 8.92
C ASN A 200 18.87 -24.11 8.14
N GLN A 201 18.50 -25.22 8.78
CA GLN A 201 18.34 -26.51 8.11
C GLN A 201 16.87 -26.78 7.82
N VAL A 202 16.58 -27.25 6.61
CA VAL A 202 15.25 -27.74 6.22
C VAL A 202 15.04 -29.10 6.89
N HIS A 203 13.86 -29.31 7.46
CA HIS A 203 13.45 -30.56 8.11
C HIS A 203 12.21 -31.12 7.39
N ASP A 204 12.08 -32.45 7.40
CA ASP A 204 10.95 -33.14 6.77
C ASP A 204 9.55 -32.72 7.28
N THR A 205 9.52 -32.06 8.43
CA THR A 205 8.29 -31.52 9.04
C THR A 205 8.12 -30.01 8.83
N ASP A 206 8.98 -29.38 8.06
CA ASP A 206 8.82 -27.96 7.75
C ASP A 206 7.72 -27.79 6.70
N THR A 207 6.91 -26.74 6.87
CA THR A 207 5.91 -26.37 5.88
C THR A 207 6.56 -25.68 4.69
N ASP A 208 5.90 -25.66 3.53
CA ASP A 208 6.37 -24.96 2.34
C ASP A 208 6.63 -23.48 2.64
N PHE A 209 5.82 -22.88 3.49
CA PHE A 209 6.03 -21.50 3.94
C PHE A 209 7.36 -21.33 4.69
N GLN A 210 7.69 -22.23 5.60
CA GLN A 210 8.95 -22.18 6.36
C GLN A 210 10.16 -22.40 5.46
N ILE A 211 10.09 -23.37 4.54
CA ILE A 211 11.14 -23.66 3.56
C ILE A 211 11.37 -22.43 2.67
N ALA A 212 10.32 -21.90 2.06
CA ALA A 212 10.40 -20.74 1.19
C ALA A 212 10.97 -19.51 1.91
N SER A 213 10.56 -19.28 3.16
CA SER A 213 11.07 -18.16 3.97
C SER A 213 12.57 -18.25 4.23
N ARG A 214 13.10 -19.45 4.48
CA ARG A 214 14.56 -19.65 4.67
C ARG A 214 15.35 -19.48 3.38
N GLU A 215 14.80 -19.94 2.29
CA GLU A 215 15.41 -19.82 0.96
C GLU A 215 15.29 -18.41 0.39
N GLY A 216 14.56 -17.51 1.05
CA GLY A 216 14.38 -16.13 0.63
C GLY A 216 13.48 -15.97 -0.59
N ARG A 217 12.75 -17.01 -0.99
CA ARG A 217 11.75 -16.96 -2.06
C ARG A 217 10.35 -16.68 -1.51
N THR A 218 9.45 -16.28 -2.36
CA THR A 218 8.03 -16.17 -2.00
C THR A 218 7.44 -17.57 -1.88
N PRO A 219 6.71 -17.91 -0.80
CA PRO A 219 5.98 -19.16 -0.72
C PRO A 219 4.98 -19.29 -1.86
N ASP A 220 4.86 -20.49 -2.41
CA ASP A 220 3.76 -20.81 -3.32
C ASP A 220 2.46 -20.88 -2.50
N VAL A 221 1.54 -19.98 -2.75
CA VAL A 221 0.25 -19.81 -2.06
C VAL A 221 -0.89 -20.10 -3.01
#